data_cff91da4cd38cfba90a23fea6c339354
#
_entry.id   cff91da4cd38cfba90a23fea6c339354
#
_cell.length_a   1.000
_cell.length_b   1.000
_cell.length_c   1.000
_cell.angle_alpha   90.00
_cell.angle_beta   90.00
_cell.angle_gamma   90.00
#
_symmetry.space_group_name_H-M   'P 1'
#
loop_
_entity.id
_entity.type
_entity.pdbx_description
1 polymer ?
#
loop_
_entity_poly.entity_id
_entity_poly.type
_entity_poly.pdbx_seq_one_letter_code
_entity_poly.pdbx_strand_id
1 'polypeptide(L)'
;MSYFREIRVKMKNTDLIRTTLCILICLSFLCEISASEKDSITRKASHLTGFDFRPAYVFPTHDFFKGENNAQKNINTTLSGNLKYGFQFSPDSKFGKLYPYAIQGVGLAYNTFFNSAEIGNPIALYAFQTSRIATISRNLSFDYEWNFGASFGWKKYDSETNPKNRVVGSNTNAYINLGFLLNWEVAPNTNIRAGIGLTHYSNGNTSYPNAGVNSIGASVGITRYLGRKAERRFASAASAGSLFSPYINYDLIVYGTVKRKGIFPEDHDPILAPGSFGVLGLNFNPLYNFSQYFRAGVSLDLQYDESANIVDHIANDFIPSESEDLKFYRPSFREQFSAGLSLRAEVVMPIFSINIGIGKNFLCKGRDTNSFYQIFVLKTDITKNVFIHTGYQLYKFKNPNNLMLGLGIRFNAR
;
A
#
# COMPACT_ATOMS: atom_id res chain seq x y z
N MET A 1 22.46 42.18 6.37
CA MET A 1 21.22 41.52 6.88
C MET A 1 20.01 41.68 5.96
N SER A 2 19.89 42.72 5.10
CA SER A 2 18.76 42.90 4.17
C SER A 2 18.78 41.92 2.97
N TYR A 3 19.97 41.62 2.46
CA TYR A 3 20.14 40.76 1.26
C TYR A 3 19.68 39.29 1.47
N PHE A 4 19.89 38.73 2.66
CA PHE A 4 19.42 37.39 3.01
C PHE A 4 17.90 37.30 3.22
N ARG A 5 17.26 38.42 3.57
CA ARG A 5 15.81 38.48 3.72
C ARG A 5 15.10 38.51 2.36
N GLU A 6 15.71 39.17 1.38
CA GLU A 6 15.20 39.21 0.00
C GLU A 6 15.32 37.87 -0.74
N ILE A 7 16.41 37.13 -0.52
CA ILE A 7 16.59 35.79 -1.10
C ILE A 7 15.58 34.79 -0.49
N ARG A 8 15.30 34.90 0.82
CA ARG A 8 14.32 34.02 1.50
C ARG A 8 12.87 34.28 1.05
N VAL A 9 12.53 35.53 0.76
CA VAL A 9 11.23 35.90 0.21
C VAL A 9 11.10 35.48 -1.24
N LYS A 10 12.16 35.59 -2.05
CA LYS A 10 12.20 35.15 -3.44
C LYS A 10 12.09 33.62 -3.59
N MET A 11 12.71 32.84 -2.69
CA MET A 11 12.57 31.38 -2.67
C MET A 11 11.15 30.92 -2.30
N LYS A 12 10.49 31.57 -1.31
CA LYS A 12 9.10 31.26 -0.96
C LYS A 12 8.12 31.58 -2.07
N ASN A 13 8.34 32.66 -2.81
CA ASN A 13 7.48 33.03 -3.94
C ASN A 13 7.66 32.11 -5.15
N THR A 14 8.87 31.61 -5.42
CA THR A 14 9.11 30.66 -6.52
C THR A 14 8.48 29.29 -6.26
N ASP A 15 8.47 28.81 -5.02
CA ASP A 15 7.82 27.54 -4.69
C ASP A 15 6.28 27.69 -4.72
N LEU A 16 5.75 28.81 -4.26
CA LEU A 16 4.32 29.12 -4.35
C LEU A 16 3.89 29.25 -5.82
N ILE A 17 4.68 29.94 -6.66
CA ILE A 17 4.41 30.10 -8.10
C ILE A 17 4.47 28.75 -8.82
N ARG A 18 5.46 27.89 -8.52
CA ARG A 18 5.56 26.54 -9.08
C ARG A 18 4.38 25.68 -8.68
N THR A 19 3.97 25.72 -7.42
CA THR A 19 2.81 24.97 -6.91
C THR A 19 1.52 25.47 -7.57
N THR A 20 1.34 26.79 -7.70
CA THR A 20 0.19 27.40 -8.37
C THR A 20 0.19 27.10 -9.87
N LEU A 21 1.37 27.09 -10.52
CA LEU A 21 1.50 26.75 -11.93
C LEU A 21 1.20 25.26 -12.19
N CYS A 22 1.63 24.36 -11.31
CA CYS A 22 1.25 22.95 -11.37
C CYS A 22 -0.26 22.73 -11.20
N ILE A 23 -0.90 23.46 -10.29
CA ILE A 23 -2.36 23.43 -10.11
C ILE A 23 -3.08 23.96 -11.34
N LEU A 24 -2.62 25.07 -11.94
CA LEU A 24 -3.19 25.66 -13.16
C LEU A 24 -2.98 24.74 -14.37
N ILE A 25 -1.82 24.11 -14.52
CA ILE A 25 -1.56 23.11 -15.57
C ILE A 25 -2.47 21.90 -15.39
N CYS A 26 -2.65 21.40 -14.16
CA CYS A 26 -3.59 20.32 -13.87
C CYS A 26 -5.05 20.71 -14.17
N LEU A 27 -5.44 21.96 -13.89
CA LEU A 27 -6.77 22.47 -14.21
C LEU A 27 -6.98 22.67 -15.72
N SER A 28 -5.94 23.06 -16.49
CA SER A 28 -6.01 23.17 -17.95
C SER A 28 -6.13 21.80 -18.62
N PHE A 29 -5.41 20.77 -18.14
CA PHE A 29 -5.60 19.39 -18.61
C PHE A 29 -7.01 18.85 -18.33
N LEU A 30 -7.69 19.32 -17.30
CA LEU A 30 -9.10 18.97 -17.05
C LEU A 30 -10.07 19.66 -18.01
N CYS A 31 -9.67 20.76 -18.65
CA CYS A 31 -10.50 21.54 -19.61
C CYS A 31 -10.38 21.05 -21.06
N GLU A 32 -9.23 20.51 -21.49
CA GLU A 32 -8.99 20.19 -22.92
C GLU A 32 -9.43 18.80 -23.37
N ILE A 33 -9.88 17.90 -22.47
CA ILE A 33 -10.39 16.57 -22.85
C ILE A 33 -11.89 16.63 -23.23
N SER A 34 -12.37 17.76 -23.71
CA SER A 34 -13.77 17.96 -24.11
C SER A 34 -13.93 18.02 -25.63
N ALA A 35 -13.24 17.17 -26.38
CA ALA A 35 -13.47 17.11 -27.83
C ALA A 35 -13.28 15.70 -28.36
N SER A 36 -14.35 15.13 -28.75
CA SER A 36 -14.62 14.23 -29.89
C SER A 36 -15.69 13.23 -29.53
N GLU A 37 -16.88 13.66 -29.84
CA GLU A 37 -18.05 12.80 -30.00
C GLU A 37 -17.97 12.18 -31.40
N LYS A 38 -17.62 10.90 -31.52
CA LYS A 38 -17.95 10.09 -32.68
C LYS A 38 -18.18 8.61 -32.26
N ASP A 39 -19.39 8.20 -32.59
CA ASP A 39 -19.89 6.85 -32.86
C ASP A 39 -19.99 5.80 -31.76
N SER A 40 -21.19 5.30 -31.64
CA SER A 40 -21.72 4.22 -30.82
C SER A 40 -21.07 2.86 -31.10
N ILE A 41 -19.83 2.69 -30.65
CA ILE A 41 -19.29 1.39 -30.31
C ILE A 41 -19.61 1.17 -28.84
N THR A 42 -20.26 0.08 -28.48
CA THR A 42 -20.53 -0.32 -27.09
C THR A 42 -19.25 -0.19 -26.26
N ARG A 43 -19.11 0.95 -25.55
CA ARG A 43 -17.91 1.25 -24.74
C ARG A 43 -17.82 0.18 -23.67
N LYS A 44 -16.74 -0.60 -23.67
CA LYS A 44 -16.47 -1.65 -22.66
C LYS A 44 -16.28 -1.08 -21.26
N ALA A 45 -16.01 0.22 -21.12
CA ALA A 45 -15.80 0.90 -19.84
C ALA A 45 -16.13 2.42 -19.95
N SER A 46 -16.49 3.03 -18.83
CA SER A 46 -16.56 4.48 -18.63
C SER A 46 -15.28 4.94 -17.92
N HIS A 47 -14.65 5.99 -18.44
CA HIS A 47 -13.41 6.55 -17.90
C HIS A 47 -13.69 7.78 -17.04
N LEU A 48 -12.83 8.06 -16.09
CA LEU A 48 -12.93 9.21 -15.21
C LEU A 48 -11.56 9.73 -14.80
N THR A 49 -11.54 11.03 -14.46
CA THR A 49 -10.41 11.67 -13.80
C THR A 49 -10.86 12.23 -12.47
N GLY A 50 -9.93 12.37 -11.53
CA GLY A 50 -10.21 12.92 -10.21
C GLY A 50 -9.02 13.63 -9.61
N PHE A 51 -9.34 14.53 -8.69
CA PHE A 51 -8.36 15.20 -7.83
C PHE A 51 -8.87 15.14 -6.39
N ASP A 52 -8.02 14.73 -5.47
CA ASP A 52 -8.29 14.77 -4.03
C ASP A 52 -7.22 15.59 -3.32
N PHE A 53 -7.64 16.37 -2.35
CA PHE A 53 -6.82 17.09 -1.38
C PHE A 53 -6.98 16.41 -0.02
N ARG A 54 -5.85 16.08 0.65
CA ARG A 54 -5.85 15.28 1.88
C ARG A 54 -4.94 15.87 2.95
N PRO A 55 -5.45 16.75 3.82
CA PRO A 55 -4.77 17.12 5.05
C PRO A 55 -4.86 15.96 6.06
N ALA A 56 -3.77 15.67 6.76
CA ALA A 56 -3.74 14.57 7.72
C ALA A 56 -2.83 14.86 8.93
N TYR A 57 -3.17 14.24 10.05
CA TYR A 57 -2.35 14.16 11.24
C TYR A 57 -1.40 12.97 11.13
N VAL A 58 -0.12 13.19 11.42
CA VAL A 58 0.93 12.16 11.43
C VAL A 58 1.07 11.62 12.85
N PHE A 59 0.92 10.30 13.02
CA PHE A 59 1.15 9.66 14.31
C PHE A 59 2.64 9.65 14.65
N PRO A 60 3.02 10.02 15.87
CA PRO A 60 4.42 10.06 16.30
C PRO A 60 4.95 8.64 16.61
N THR A 61 5.25 7.87 15.57
CA THR A 61 5.80 6.51 15.67
C THR A 61 7.22 6.46 16.24
N HIS A 62 7.92 7.60 16.28
CA HIS A 62 9.26 7.77 16.81
C HIS A 62 9.44 9.20 17.31
N ASP A 63 10.41 9.42 18.22
CA ASP A 63 10.69 10.74 18.83
C ASP A 63 11.17 11.78 17.80
N PHE A 64 11.70 11.35 16.66
CA PHE A 64 11.94 12.19 15.50
C PHE A 64 10.71 13.04 15.12
N PHE A 65 9.51 12.48 15.19
CA PHE A 65 8.26 13.20 14.92
C PHE A 65 7.84 14.11 16.09
N LYS A 66 8.36 13.87 17.31
CA LYS A 66 8.07 14.67 18.50
C LYS A 66 9.05 15.84 18.71
N GLY A 67 9.90 16.12 17.72
CA GLY A 67 10.84 17.23 17.75
C GLY A 67 12.31 16.84 17.96
N GLU A 68 12.65 15.57 18.11
CA GLU A 68 14.04 15.08 18.09
C GLU A 68 14.60 15.03 16.66
N ASN A 69 14.47 16.16 15.95
CA ASN A 69 14.94 16.39 14.59
C ASN A 69 15.78 17.67 14.56
N ASN A 70 16.45 17.97 13.45
CA ASN A 70 17.33 19.15 13.35
C ASN A 70 16.53 20.46 13.41
N ALA A 71 15.27 20.43 12.97
CA ALA A 71 14.39 21.59 13.05
C ALA A 71 13.84 21.84 14.47
N GLN A 72 14.02 20.89 15.40
CA GLN A 72 13.47 20.90 16.77
C GLN A 72 11.96 21.20 16.81
N LYS A 73 11.21 20.64 15.83
CA LYS A 73 9.77 20.85 15.67
C LYS A 73 9.03 19.54 15.47
N ASN A 74 7.83 19.47 16.04
CA ASN A 74 6.94 18.35 15.79
C ASN A 74 6.57 18.26 14.31
N ILE A 75 6.66 17.06 13.76
CA ILE A 75 6.17 16.72 12.41
C ILE A 75 4.87 15.94 12.59
N ASN A 76 3.80 16.65 12.83
CA ASN A 76 2.48 16.08 13.13
C ASN A 76 1.44 16.34 12.03
N THR A 77 1.83 16.97 10.93
CA THR A 77 0.92 17.34 9.86
C THR A 77 1.52 16.93 8.51
N THR A 78 0.69 16.38 7.65
CA THR A 78 1.01 16.14 6.25
C THR A 78 -0.13 16.63 5.36
N LEU A 79 0.24 16.99 4.15
CA LEU A 79 -0.69 17.44 3.13
C LEU A 79 -0.40 16.70 1.83
N SER A 80 -1.42 16.15 1.17
CA SER A 80 -1.24 15.56 -0.14
C SER A 80 -2.27 16.04 -1.16
N GLY A 81 -1.78 16.20 -2.41
CA GLY A 81 -2.59 16.39 -3.60
C GLY A 81 -2.51 15.13 -4.46
N ASN A 82 -3.67 14.56 -4.83
CA ASN A 82 -3.77 13.28 -5.51
C ASN A 82 -4.49 13.45 -6.85
N LEU A 83 -3.82 13.13 -7.96
CA LEU A 83 -4.41 13.02 -9.29
C LEU A 83 -4.75 11.56 -9.56
N LYS A 84 -5.92 11.32 -10.16
CA LYS A 84 -6.42 9.97 -10.44
C LYS A 84 -6.93 9.86 -11.87
N TYR A 85 -6.66 8.71 -12.48
CA TYR A 85 -7.32 8.27 -13.69
C TYR A 85 -7.89 6.87 -13.44
N GLY A 86 -9.18 6.73 -13.67
CA GLY A 86 -9.90 5.49 -13.40
C GLY A 86 -10.86 5.09 -14.49
N PHE A 87 -11.36 3.86 -14.38
CA PHE A 87 -12.40 3.34 -15.24
C PHE A 87 -13.38 2.48 -14.43
N GLN A 88 -14.59 2.42 -14.94
CA GLN A 88 -15.68 1.58 -14.46
C GLN A 88 -16.15 0.70 -15.61
N PHE A 89 -16.28 -0.60 -15.36
CA PHE A 89 -16.77 -1.53 -16.40
C PHE A 89 -18.21 -1.19 -16.81
N SER A 90 -18.51 -1.39 -18.11
CA SER A 90 -19.87 -1.24 -18.62
C SER A 90 -20.84 -2.15 -17.85
N PRO A 91 -22.04 -1.67 -17.48
CA PRO A 91 -23.07 -2.48 -16.82
C PRO A 91 -23.44 -3.76 -17.57
N ASP A 92 -23.25 -3.78 -18.91
CA ASP A 92 -23.55 -4.94 -19.75
C ASP A 92 -22.44 -5.98 -19.79
N SER A 93 -21.22 -5.62 -19.35
CA SER A 93 -20.10 -6.54 -19.25
C SER A 93 -20.25 -7.51 -18.09
N LYS A 94 -19.57 -8.68 -18.16
CA LYS A 94 -19.54 -9.64 -17.03
C LYS A 94 -19.08 -8.98 -15.73
N PHE A 95 -17.98 -8.23 -15.77
CA PHE A 95 -17.46 -7.54 -14.59
C PHE A 95 -18.35 -6.40 -14.10
N GLY A 96 -18.99 -5.64 -15.01
CA GLY A 96 -19.93 -4.60 -14.62
C GLY A 96 -21.19 -5.12 -13.96
N LYS A 97 -21.67 -6.31 -14.36
CA LYS A 97 -22.79 -7.00 -13.70
C LYS A 97 -22.41 -7.53 -12.33
N LEU A 98 -21.21 -8.13 -12.20
CA LEU A 98 -20.72 -8.67 -10.93
C LEU A 98 -20.31 -7.57 -9.94
N TYR A 99 -19.73 -6.45 -10.42
CA TYR A 99 -19.18 -5.37 -9.61
C TYR A 99 -19.68 -3.99 -10.11
N PRO A 100 -20.97 -3.70 -9.98
CA PRO A 100 -21.61 -2.56 -10.68
C PRO A 100 -21.11 -1.19 -10.23
N TYR A 101 -20.45 -1.11 -9.07
CA TYR A 101 -19.99 0.16 -8.49
C TYR A 101 -18.46 0.25 -8.37
N ALA A 102 -17.73 -0.75 -8.83
CA ALA A 102 -16.28 -0.75 -8.73
C ALA A 102 -15.67 0.19 -9.78
N ILE A 103 -14.87 1.14 -9.32
CA ILE A 103 -14.02 2.01 -10.10
C ILE A 103 -12.59 1.63 -9.78
N GLN A 104 -11.75 1.45 -10.78
CA GLN A 104 -10.36 1.07 -10.64
C GLN A 104 -9.50 1.97 -11.48
N GLY A 105 -8.23 2.15 -11.09
CA GLY A 105 -7.33 2.97 -11.85
C GLY A 105 -5.97 3.15 -11.21
N VAL A 106 -5.31 4.21 -11.66
CA VAL A 106 -3.99 4.63 -11.18
C VAL A 106 -4.06 6.07 -10.68
N GLY A 107 -3.18 6.38 -9.74
CA GLY A 107 -3.08 7.72 -9.19
C GLY A 107 -1.65 8.13 -8.92
N LEU A 108 -1.44 9.43 -8.87
CA LEU A 108 -0.19 10.08 -8.50
C LEU A 108 -0.47 11.02 -7.34
N ALA A 109 0.25 10.86 -6.22
CA ALA A 109 0.15 11.76 -5.07
C ALA A 109 1.46 12.50 -4.84
N TYR A 110 1.39 13.80 -4.63
CA TYR A 110 2.47 14.58 -4.04
C TYR A 110 2.18 14.79 -2.56
N ASN A 111 3.17 14.52 -1.71
CA ASN A 111 3.01 14.61 -0.26
C ASN A 111 4.06 15.56 0.33
N THR A 112 3.67 16.40 1.29
CA THR A 112 4.59 17.21 2.07
C THR A 112 4.33 17.02 3.56
N PHE A 113 5.41 16.91 4.33
CA PHE A 113 5.42 16.83 5.79
C PHE A 113 5.92 18.13 6.42
N PHE A 114 6.08 19.20 5.61
CA PHE A 114 6.61 20.51 5.99
C PHE A 114 8.02 20.46 6.60
N ASN A 115 8.73 19.37 6.39
CA ASN A 115 10.15 19.16 6.73
C ASN A 115 10.87 18.46 5.56
N SER A 116 11.03 19.17 4.47
CA SER A 116 11.65 18.63 3.24
C SER A 116 13.14 18.33 3.39
N ALA A 117 13.80 18.93 4.37
CA ALA A 117 15.23 18.73 4.60
C ALA A 117 15.54 17.35 5.17
N GLU A 118 14.70 16.84 6.08
CA GLU A 118 14.97 15.60 6.81
C GLU A 118 14.08 14.43 6.41
N ILE A 119 12.81 14.67 5.99
CA ILE A 119 11.88 13.60 5.58
C ILE A 119 11.60 13.62 4.07
N GLY A 120 11.77 14.77 3.41
CA GLY A 120 11.49 14.94 1.98
C GLY A 120 10.03 15.29 1.67
N ASN A 121 9.74 15.35 0.36
CA ASN A 121 8.40 15.53 -0.18
C ASN A 121 8.13 14.39 -1.18
N PRO A 122 7.73 13.22 -0.71
CA PRO A 122 7.62 12.05 -1.57
C PRO A 122 6.45 12.12 -2.55
N ILE A 123 6.67 11.54 -3.73
CA ILE A 123 5.65 11.30 -4.75
C ILE A 123 5.28 9.82 -4.70
N ALA A 124 3.98 9.51 -4.63
CA ALA A 124 3.49 8.15 -4.69
C ALA A 124 2.81 7.87 -6.03
N LEU A 125 3.17 6.76 -6.67
CA LEU A 125 2.45 6.15 -7.79
C LEU A 125 1.70 4.93 -7.26
N TYR A 126 0.38 4.87 -7.48
CA TYR A 126 -0.45 3.83 -6.89
C TYR A 126 -1.58 3.36 -7.79
N ALA A 127 -1.99 2.11 -7.61
CA ALA A 127 -3.28 1.61 -8.04
C ALA A 127 -4.34 1.94 -6.99
N PHE A 128 -5.57 2.23 -7.42
CA PHE A 128 -6.67 2.43 -6.51
C PHE A 128 -7.93 1.68 -6.95
N GLN A 129 -8.77 1.42 -5.98
CA GLN A 129 -10.14 0.99 -6.22
C GLN A 129 -11.08 1.69 -5.25
N THR A 130 -12.17 2.19 -5.81
CA THR A 130 -13.33 2.71 -5.07
C THR A 130 -14.52 1.83 -5.34
N SER A 131 -15.32 1.51 -4.33
CA SER A 131 -16.61 0.85 -4.54
C SER A 131 -17.62 1.30 -3.48
N ARG A 132 -18.89 1.17 -3.84
CA ARG A 132 -20.00 1.57 -2.98
C ARG A 132 -20.25 0.54 -1.88
N ILE A 133 -20.40 1.03 -0.65
CA ILE A 133 -20.85 0.27 0.51
C ILE A 133 -22.37 0.38 0.61
N ALA A 134 -22.89 1.63 0.54
CA ALA A 134 -24.32 1.90 0.70
C ALA A 134 -24.79 3.08 -0.16
N THR A 135 -26.03 3.02 -0.61
CA THR A 135 -26.72 4.14 -1.24
C THR A 135 -27.53 4.88 -0.18
N ILE A 136 -27.19 6.14 0.08
CA ILE A 136 -27.86 6.98 1.09
C ILE A 136 -29.08 7.66 0.45
N SER A 137 -28.89 8.23 -0.75
CA SER A 137 -29.96 8.84 -1.54
C SER A 137 -29.70 8.67 -3.03
N ARG A 138 -30.59 9.19 -3.88
CA ARG A 138 -30.44 9.11 -5.34
C ARG A 138 -29.06 9.59 -5.82
N ASN A 139 -28.53 10.65 -5.22
CA ASN A 139 -27.28 11.31 -5.65
C ASN A 139 -26.14 11.16 -4.65
N LEU A 140 -26.35 10.48 -3.51
CA LEU A 140 -25.38 10.36 -2.43
C LEU A 140 -25.14 8.89 -2.09
N SER A 141 -23.87 8.48 -2.07
CA SER A 141 -23.45 7.14 -1.64
C SER A 141 -22.35 7.21 -0.58
N PHE A 142 -22.24 6.14 0.18
CA PHE A 142 -21.13 5.86 1.07
C PHE A 142 -20.26 4.82 0.40
N ASP A 143 -19.00 5.18 0.13
CA ASP A 143 -18.04 4.42 -0.64
C ASP A 143 -16.79 4.15 0.22
N TYR A 144 -16.06 3.06 -0.06
CA TYR A 144 -14.69 2.89 0.39
C TYR A 144 -13.72 3.09 -0.78
N GLU A 145 -12.49 3.46 -0.45
CA GLU A 145 -11.38 3.52 -1.38
C GLU A 145 -10.11 2.98 -0.72
N TRP A 146 -9.40 2.13 -1.41
CA TRP A 146 -8.05 1.76 -1.04
C TRP A 146 -7.08 2.12 -2.17
N ASN A 147 -5.86 2.48 -1.76
CA ASN A 147 -4.74 2.77 -2.66
C ASN A 147 -3.56 1.92 -2.24
N PHE A 148 -2.87 1.37 -3.21
CA PHE A 148 -1.66 0.59 -2.99
C PHE A 148 -0.62 0.91 -4.06
N GLY A 149 0.62 1.21 -3.65
CA GLY A 149 1.68 1.57 -4.58
C GLY A 149 3.02 1.78 -3.92
N ALA A 150 3.87 2.53 -4.59
CA ALA A 150 5.20 2.91 -4.13
C ALA A 150 5.35 4.43 -4.11
N SER A 151 6.08 4.93 -3.13
CA SER A 151 6.40 6.35 -2.97
C SER A 151 7.92 6.54 -3.04
N PHE A 152 8.35 7.63 -3.67
CA PHE A 152 9.72 7.94 -4.02
C PHE A 152 10.07 9.36 -3.58
N GLY A 153 11.36 9.65 -3.37
CA GLY A 153 11.82 10.99 -3.02
C GLY A 153 11.86 11.25 -1.52
N TRP A 154 11.86 10.21 -0.71
CA TRP A 154 12.10 10.30 0.72
C TRP A 154 13.56 10.66 1.00
N LYS A 155 13.79 11.46 2.04
CA LYS A 155 15.11 11.65 2.65
C LYS A 155 15.30 10.54 3.68
N LYS A 156 16.11 9.54 3.33
CA LYS A 156 16.38 8.41 4.22
C LYS A 156 17.32 8.78 5.38
N TYR A 157 17.34 7.94 6.39
CA TYR A 157 18.40 7.92 7.40
C TYR A 157 19.78 7.86 6.75
N ASP A 158 20.69 8.61 7.29
CA ASP A 158 22.10 8.60 6.95
C ASP A 158 22.87 9.03 8.19
N SER A 159 23.91 8.26 8.58
CA SER A 159 24.64 8.48 9.83
C SER A 159 25.36 9.83 9.90
N GLU A 160 25.73 10.42 8.76
CA GLU A 160 26.44 11.69 8.68
C GLU A 160 25.50 12.87 8.41
N THR A 161 24.61 12.73 7.41
CA THR A 161 23.84 13.86 6.88
C THR A 161 22.42 13.94 7.41
N ASN A 162 21.84 12.81 7.91
CA ASN A 162 20.47 12.75 8.44
C ASN A 162 20.33 11.75 9.61
N PRO A 163 21.19 11.85 10.67
CA PRO A 163 21.28 10.81 11.72
C PRO A 163 20.05 10.74 12.63
N LYS A 164 19.27 11.81 12.71
CA LYS A 164 18.07 11.87 13.56
C LYS A 164 16.84 11.21 12.94
N ASN A 165 16.82 11.03 11.61
CA ASN A 165 15.70 10.39 10.93
C ASN A 165 15.72 8.86 11.12
N ARG A 166 15.33 8.40 12.29
CA ARG A 166 15.20 6.97 12.63
C ARG A 166 13.88 6.34 12.12
N VAL A 167 13.18 7.01 11.20
CA VAL A 167 11.86 6.58 10.71
C VAL A 167 11.93 6.00 9.30
N VAL A 168 12.68 6.63 8.42
CA VAL A 168 12.72 6.30 7.00
C VAL A 168 14.13 5.83 6.61
N GLY A 169 14.30 4.55 6.34
CA GLY A 169 15.59 3.97 5.94
C GLY A 169 15.77 3.79 4.43
N SER A 170 14.78 4.16 3.61
CA SER A 170 14.81 3.98 2.16
C SER A 170 14.27 5.19 1.42
N ASN A 171 14.83 5.51 0.24
CA ASN A 171 14.28 6.54 -0.66
C ASN A 171 12.97 6.09 -1.33
N THR A 172 12.67 4.79 -1.29
CA THR A 172 11.46 4.18 -1.83
C THR A 172 10.73 3.43 -0.73
N ASN A 173 9.45 3.73 -0.55
CA ASN A 173 8.61 3.07 0.45
C ASN A 173 7.27 2.63 -0.18
N ALA A 174 6.66 1.59 0.33
CA ALA A 174 5.29 1.25 0.02
C ALA A 174 4.37 2.42 0.41
N TYR A 175 3.30 2.60 -0.34
CA TYR A 175 2.22 3.54 -0.08
C TYR A 175 0.91 2.77 0.01
N ILE A 176 0.26 2.83 1.16
CA ILE A 176 -1.01 2.16 1.41
C ILE A 176 -1.97 3.21 1.99
N ASN A 177 -3.17 3.31 1.42
CA ASN A 177 -4.22 4.16 1.96
C ASN A 177 -5.55 3.39 1.97
N LEU A 178 -6.31 3.55 3.03
CA LEU A 178 -7.68 3.07 3.16
C LEU A 178 -8.56 4.22 3.63
N GLY A 179 -9.61 4.52 2.89
CA GLY A 179 -10.53 5.61 3.21
C GLY A 179 -12.00 5.24 3.04
N PHE A 180 -12.86 5.97 3.75
CA PHE A 180 -14.30 5.94 3.62
C PHE A 180 -14.80 7.32 3.21
N LEU A 181 -15.67 7.37 2.21
CA LEU A 181 -16.03 8.57 1.47
C LEU A 181 -17.54 8.69 1.31
N LEU A 182 -18.08 9.87 1.54
CA LEU A 182 -19.34 10.29 0.97
C LEU A 182 -19.08 10.76 -0.46
N ASN A 183 -19.83 10.25 -1.41
CA ASN A 183 -19.70 10.53 -2.83
C ASN A 183 -21.02 11.10 -3.34
N TRP A 184 -21.03 12.40 -3.62
CA TRP A 184 -22.19 13.17 -4.01
C TRP A 184 -22.14 13.57 -5.48
N GLU A 185 -23.10 13.12 -6.26
CA GLU A 185 -23.31 13.52 -7.64
C GLU A 185 -23.96 14.91 -7.69
N VAL A 186 -23.16 15.95 -7.88
CA VAL A 186 -23.61 17.37 -7.89
C VAL A 186 -24.07 17.81 -9.26
N ALA A 187 -23.59 17.17 -10.35
CA ALA A 187 -24.00 17.42 -11.72
C ALA A 187 -23.81 16.14 -12.56
N PRO A 188 -24.44 16.04 -13.74
CA PRO A 188 -24.16 14.95 -14.67
C PRO A 188 -22.66 14.80 -14.88
N ASN A 189 -22.16 13.58 -14.70
CA ASN A 189 -20.73 13.23 -14.84
C ASN A 189 -19.76 13.87 -13.81
N THR A 190 -20.25 14.58 -12.77
CA THR A 190 -19.39 15.26 -11.79
C THR A 190 -19.82 14.90 -10.38
N ASN A 191 -18.87 14.36 -9.62
CA ASN A 191 -19.07 14.00 -8.22
C ASN A 191 -18.11 14.80 -7.33
N ILE A 192 -18.60 15.29 -6.19
CA ILE A 192 -17.79 15.75 -5.05
C ILE A 192 -17.67 14.58 -4.08
N ARG A 193 -16.48 14.42 -3.53
CA ARG A 193 -16.18 13.36 -2.56
C ARG A 193 -15.59 13.98 -1.31
N ALA A 194 -16.05 13.54 -0.15
CA ALA A 194 -15.50 13.94 1.15
C ALA A 194 -15.45 12.74 2.09
N GLY A 195 -14.40 12.63 2.89
CA GLY A 195 -14.27 11.50 3.78
C GLY A 195 -13.04 11.55 4.67
N ILE A 196 -12.73 10.40 5.25
CA ILE A 196 -11.57 10.19 6.12
C ILE A 196 -10.76 9.00 5.63
N GLY A 197 -9.46 8.99 5.91
CA GLY A 197 -8.60 7.87 5.51
C GLY A 197 -7.38 7.74 6.40
N LEU A 198 -6.84 6.53 6.37
CA LEU A 198 -5.57 6.15 7.00
C LEU A 198 -4.53 5.93 5.91
N THR A 199 -3.34 6.48 6.10
CA THR A 199 -2.22 6.28 5.18
C THR A 199 -1.02 5.70 5.92
N HIS A 200 -0.35 4.74 5.29
CA HIS A 200 0.85 4.09 5.79
C HIS A 200 1.96 4.10 4.75
N TYR A 201 3.17 4.44 5.19
CA TYR A 201 4.40 4.31 4.40
C TYR A 201 5.41 3.47 5.16
N SER A 202 6.04 2.52 4.49
CA SER A 202 7.15 1.73 5.03
C SER A 202 7.95 1.05 3.92
N ASN A 203 9.19 0.69 4.21
CA ASN A 203 10.02 -0.07 3.27
C ASN A 203 9.90 -1.61 3.45
N GLY A 204 9.04 -2.07 4.38
CA GLY A 204 8.84 -3.50 4.62
C GLY A 204 10.08 -4.23 5.14
N ASN A 205 10.95 -3.56 5.92
CA ASN A 205 12.21 -4.07 6.46
C ASN A 205 13.30 -4.38 5.43
N THR A 206 13.18 -3.90 4.20
CA THR A 206 14.25 -4.00 3.21
C THR A 206 15.45 -3.11 3.59
N SER A 207 15.22 -2.08 4.40
CA SER A 207 16.24 -1.17 4.92
C SER A 207 15.90 -0.74 6.34
N TYR A 208 16.91 -0.40 7.12
CA TYR A 208 16.76 0.15 8.46
C TYR A 208 17.21 1.63 8.49
N PRO A 209 16.60 2.47 9.33
CA PRO A 209 15.44 2.23 10.20
C PRO A 209 14.13 2.13 9.41
N ASN A 210 13.08 1.56 10.01
CA ASN A 210 11.76 1.44 9.41
C ASN A 210 10.65 1.54 10.48
N ALA A 211 10.59 2.64 11.21
CA ALA A 211 9.48 2.89 12.15
C ALA A 211 8.15 3.12 11.41
N GLY A 212 8.23 3.44 10.12
CA GLY A 212 7.08 3.74 9.28
C GLY A 212 6.44 5.09 9.54
N VAL A 213 5.70 5.60 8.57
CA VAL A 213 4.95 6.85 8.68
C VAL A 213 3.46 6.53 8.57
N ASN A 214 2.72 6.81 9.63
CA ASN A 214 1.29 6.59 9.69
C ASN A 214 0.56 7.92 9.84
N SER A 215 -0.55 8.09 9.13
CA SER A 215 -1.37 9.30 9.26
C SER A 215 -2.86 8.99 9.13
N ILE A 216 -3.67 9.83 9.78
CA ILE A 216 -5.13 9.86 9.64
C ILE A 216 -5.54 11.24 9.19
N GLY A 217 -6.44 11.34 8.23
CA GLY A 217 -6.83 12.65 7.72
C GLY A 217 -8.16 12.70 7.01
N ALA A 218 -8.57 13.94 6.73
CA ALA A 218 -9.71 14.20 5.88
C ALA A 218 -9.32 14.10 4.39
N SER A 219 -10.30 13.91 3.55
CA SER A 219 -10.18 13.92 2.10
C SER A 219 -11.33 14.71 1.51
N VAL A 220 -11.03 15.64 0.61
CA VAL A 220 -12.02 16.34 -0.21
C VAL A 220 -11.55 16.28 -1.65
N GLY A 221 -12.44 15.95 -2.58
CA GLY A 221 -12.08 15.80 -3.98
C GLY A 221 -13.23 15.93 -4.94
N ILE A 222 -12.86 16.02 -6.20
CA ILE A 222 -13.77 16.05 -7.33
C ILE A 222 -13.42 14.92 -8.30
N THR A 223 -14.44 14.30 -8.86
CA THR A 223 -14.28 13.26 -9.90
C THR A 223 -15.17 13.62 -11.08
N ARG A 224 -14.62 13.54 -12.29
CA ARG A 224 -15.33 13.79 -13.54
C ARG A 224 -15.26 12.59 -14.47
N TYR A 225 -16.41 12.13 -14.94
CA TYR A 225 -16.49 11.11 -15.98
C TYR A 225 -16.21 11.72 -17.35
N LEU A 226 -15.35 11.05 -18.11
CA LEU A 226 -14.99 11.43 -19.47
C LEU A 226 -16.01 10.80 -20.44
N GLY A 227 -16.85 11.63 -21.02
CA GLY A 227 -17.99 11.21 -21.84
C GLY A 227 -19.24 10.93 -20.98
N ARG A 228 -20.28 10.38 -21.62
CA ARG A 228 -21.55 10.12 -20.94
C ARG A 228 -21.37 9.00 -19.91
N LYS A 229 -21.75 9.27 -18.67
CA LYS A 229 -21.87 8.25 -17.63
C LYS A 229 -22.87 7.20 -18.14
N ALA A 230 -22.47 5.93 -18.18
CA ALA A 230 -23.39 4.86 -18.56
C ALA A 230 -24.59 4.92 -17.62
N GLU A 231 -25.81 5.09 -18.15
CA GLU A 231 -27.04 5.07 -17.38
C GLU A 231 -27.06 3.76 -16.59
N ARG A 232 -26.99 3.88 -15.28
CA ARG A 232 -27.10 2.74 -14.38
C ARG A 232 -28.55 2.27 -14.42
N ARG A 233 -28.88 1.34 -15.28
CA ARG A 233 -30.01 0.48 -15.00
C ARG A 233 -29.66 -0.29 -13.74
N PHE A 234 -30.43 -0.07 -12.69
CA PHE A 234 -30.28 -0.82 -11.44
C PHE A 234 -30.45 -2.30 -11.77
N ALA A 235 -29.34 -3.00 -12.06
CA ALA A 235 -29.35 -4.44 -12.00
C ALA A 235 -29.66 -4.78 -10.54
N SER A 236 -30.80 -5.37 -10.27
CA SER A 236 -31.14 -5.79 -8.93
C SER A 236 -30.03 -6.74 -8.44
N ALA A 237 -29.68 -6.64 -7.15
CA ALA A 237 -28.73 -7.56 -6.53
C ALA A 237 -29.07 -9.06 -6.77
N ALA A 238 -30.35 -9.35 -7.03
CA ALA A 238 -30.85 -10.66 -7.42
C ALA A 238 -30.29 -11.18 -8.76
N SER A 239 -29.96 -10.30 -9.72
CA SER A 239 -29.37 -10.73 -11.02
C SER A 239 -27.91 -11.12 -10.91
N ALA A 240 -27.17 -10.55 -9.98
CA ALA A 240 -25.75 -10.88 -9.77
C ALA A 240 -25.57 -12.25 -9.09
N GLY A 241 -26.43 -12.60 -8.15
CA GLY A 241 -26.39 -13.88 -7.44
C GLY A 241 -26.65 -15.10 -8.35
N SER A 242 -27.44 -14.94 -9.43
CA SER A 242 -27.75 -16.03 -10.36
C SER A 242 -26.59 -16.40 -11.30
N LEU A 243 -25.55 -15.56 -11.38
CA LEU A 243 -24.39 -15.77 -12.27
C LEU A 243 -23.20 -16.48 -11.58
N PHE A 244 -23.31 -16.71 -10.27
CA PHE A 244 -22.23 -17.30 -9.50
C PHE A 244 -22.59 -18.70 -8.98
N SER A 245 -21.71 -19.66 -9.18
CA SER A 245 -21.76 -20.99 -8.56
C SER A 245 -20.53 -21.17 -7.68
N PRO A 246 -20.66 -21.59 -6.41
CA PRO A 246 -19.53 -21.86 -5.55
C PRO A 246 -18.57 -22.91 -6.14
N TYR A 247 -17.27 -22.73 -5.92
CA TYR A 247 -16.23 -23.63 -6.41
C TYR A 247 -14.95 -23.50 -5.60
N ILE A 248 -14.04 -24.46 -5.73
CA ILE A 248 -12.70 -24.37 -5.15
C ILE A 248 -11.72 -23.98 -6.25
N ASN A 249 -10.87 -22.99 -5.97
CA ASN A 249 -9.66 -22.72 -6.74
C ASN A 249 -8.42 -23.03 -5.90
N TYR A 250 -7.30 -23.24 -6.57
CA TYR A 250 -6.01 -23.50 -5.97
C TYR A 250 -5.03 -22.44 -6.44
N ASP A 251 -4.48 -21.65 -5.51
CA ASP A 251 -3.45 -20.67 -5.84
C ASP A 251 -2.08 -21.23 -5.41
N LEU A 252 -1.15 -21.32 -6.35
CA LEU A 252 0.27 -21.63 -6.10
C LEU A 252 1.06 -20.34 -6.26
N ILE A 253 1.80 -19.94 -5.23
CA ILE A 253 2.46 -18.65 -5.17
C ILE A 253 3.93 -18.87 -4.83
N VAL A 254 4.83 -18.25 -5.61
CA VAL A 254 6.26 -18.14 -5.29
C VAL A 254 6.57 -16.67 -5.05
N TYR A 255 7.23 -16.38 -3.95
CA TYR A 255 7.61 -15.02 -3.57
C TYR A 255 9.03 -14.96 -3.01
N GLY A 256 9.63 -13.79 -3.07
CA GLY A 256 10.94 -13.53 -2.49
C GLY A 256 11.16 -12.07 -2.15
N THR A 257 12.19 -11.82 -1.34
CA THR A 257 12.66 -10.49 -1.01
C THR A 257 14.08 -10.55 -0.46
N VAL A 258 14.67 -9.36 -0.30
CA VAL A 258 15.90 -9.16 0.48
C VAL A 258 15.59 -8.25 1.64
N LYS A 259 16.07 -8.55 2.83
CA LYS A 259 15.84 -7.74 4.03
C LYS A 259 17.11 -7.49 4.84
N ARG A 260 17.03 -6.50 5.73
CA ARG A 260 18.00 -6.26 6.80
C ARG A 260 17.49 -6.88 8.10
N LYS A 261 18.39 -7.37 8.94
CA LYS A 261 18.06 -7.93 10.26
C LYS A 261 18.53 -6.99 11.36
N GLY A 262 17.59 -6.46 12.13
CA GLY A 262 17.87 -5.76 13.40
C GLY A 262 18.12 -6.75 14.53
N ILE A 263 19.07 -6.44 15.38
CA ILE A 263 19.38 -7.12 16.64
C ILE A 263 19.07 -6.12 17.75
N PHE A 264 18.27 -6.53 18.72
CA PHE A 264 17.75 -5.69 19.80
C PHE A 264 18.28 -6.23 21.15
N PRO A 265 19.50 -5.86 21.57
CA PRO A 265 20.03 -6.21 22.88
C PRO A 265 19.22 -5.53 24.00
N GLU A 266 19.18 -6.12 25.19
CA GLU A 266 18.43 -5.56 26.33
C GLU A 266 19.05 -4.26 26.84
N ASP A 267 20.40 -4.14 26.81
CA ASP A 267 21.13 -3.04 27.44
C ASP A 267 21.82 -2.06 26.46
N HIS A 268 21.57 -2.19 25.15
CA HIS A 268 22.23 -1.39 24.12
C HIS A 268 21.25 -0.94 23.03
N ASP A 269 21.64 0.09 22.29
CA ASP A 269 20.90 0.51 21.11
C ASP A 269 20.78 -0.61 20.07
N PRO A 270 19.67 -0.69 19.34
CA PRO A 270 19.50 -1.66 18.28
C PRO A 270 20.59 -1.53 17.20
N ILE A 271 21.24 -2.64 16.86
CA ILE A 271 22.24 -2.70 15.80
C ILE A 271 21.75 -3.55 14.62
N LEU A 272 22.32 -3.32 13.44
CA LEU A 272 22.06 -4.14 12.27
C LEU A 272 23.04 -5.29 12.16
N ALA A 273 22.56 -6.49 11.85
CA ALA A 273 23.44 -7.53 11.36
C ALA A 273 24.07 -7.10 10.03
N PRO A 274 25.39 -7.27 9.87
CA PRO A 274 26.05 -6.89 8.63
C PRO A 274 25.53 -7.71 7.44
N GLY A 275 25.41 -7.05 6.28
CA GLY A 275 24.92 -7.68 5.06
C GLY A 275 23.41 -7.59 4.85
N SER A 276 22.93 -8.33 3.89
CA SER A 276 21.52 -8.47 3.50
C SER A 276 21.17 -9.93 3.40
N PHE A 277 19.92 -10.28 3.73
CA PHE A 277 19.47 -11.65 3.86
C PHE A 277 18.32 -11.92 2.90
N GLY A 278 18.45 -12.98 2.11
CA GLY A 278 17.43 -13.44 1.19
C GLY A 278 16.28 -14.16 1.92
N VAL A 279 15.07 -13.95 1.42
CA VAL A 279 13.89 -14.72 1.80
C VAL A 279 13.25 -15.27 0.54
N LEU A 280 12.94 -16.56 0.54
CA LEU A 280 12.21 -17.23 -0.53
C LEU A 280 11.07 -18.02 0.08
N GLY A 281 9.88 -17.96 -0.51
CA GLY A 281 8.74 -18.70 -0.01
C GLY A 281 7.83 -19.23 -1.09
N LEU A 282 7.02 -20.20 -0.68
CA LEU A 282 6.00 -20.84 -1.52
C LEU A 282 4.72 -21.00 -0.68
N ASN A 283 3.59 -20.55 -1.23
CA ASN A 283 2.28 -20.80 -0.64
C ASN A 283 1.42 -21.64 -1.59
N PHE A 284 0.71 -22.61 -1.04
CA PHE A 284 -0.32 -23.39 -1.75
C PHE A 284 -1.66 -23.20 -1.04
N ASN A 285 -2.59 -22.52 -1.72
CA ASN A 285 -3.85 -22.04 -1.13
C ASN A 285 -5.05 -22.70 -1.82
N PRO A 286 -5.62 -23.80 -1.33
CA PRO A 286 -6.98 -24.20 -1.67
C PRO A 286 -7.99 -23.24 -1.02
N LEU A 287 -8.77 -22.55 -1.88
CA LEU A 287 -9.72 -21.52 -1.47
C LEU A 287 -11.12 -21.86 -1.99
N TYR A 288 -12.09 -21.93 -1.11
CA TYR A 288 -13.50 -22.08 -1.47
C TYR A 288 -14.12 -20.69 -1.71
N ASN A 289 -14.67 -20.49 -2.90
CA ASN A 289 -15.36 -19.27 -3.29
C ASN A 289 -16.82 -19.37 -2.86
N PHE A 290 -17.17 -18.68 -1.78
CA PHE A 290 -18.55 -18.62 -1.25
C PHE A 290 -19.44 -17.72 -2.11
N SER A 291 -18.85 -16.65 -2.63
CA SER A 291 -19.51 -15.68 -3.50
C SER A 291 -18.50 -15.07 -4.47
N GLN A 292 -18.97 -14.21 -5.37
CA GLN A 292 -18.09 -13.41 -6.23
C GLN A 292 -17.19 -12.43 -5.47
N TYR A 293 -17.54 -12.12 -4.22
CA TYR A 293 -16.83 -11.11 -3.41
C TYR A 293 -15.96 -11.71 -2.32
N PHE A 294 -16.15 -12.99 -1.99
CA PHE A 294 -15.50 -13.59 -0.84
C PHE A 294 -15.13 -15.04 -1.06
N ARG A 295 -13.89 -15.36 -0.71
CA ARG A 295 -13.39 -16.73 -0.63
C ARG A 295 -12.55 -16.93 0.63
N ALA A 296 -12.54 -18.15 1.13
CA ALA A 296 -11.72 -18.51 2.28
C ALA A 296 -11.24 -19.96 2.16
N GLY A 297 -10.21 -20.28 2.92
CA GLY A 297 -9.64 -21.62 2.92
C GLY A 297 -8.40 -21.72 3.78
N VAL A 298 -7.50 -22.60 3.41
CA VAL A 298 -6.24 -22.84 4.12
C VAL A 298 -5.05 -22.60 3.19
N SER A 299 -3.86 -22.51 3.76
CA SER A 299 -2.61 -22.45 3.00
C SER A 299 -1.54 -23.28 3.66
N LEU A 300 -0.80 -24.04 2.86
CA LEU A 300 0.51 -24.56 3.22
C LEU A 300 1.54 -23.49 2.83
N ASP A 301 2.28 -23.01 3.83
CA ASP A 301 3.25 -21.92 3.71
C ASP A 301 4.65 -22.44 3.98
N LEU A 302 5.52 -22.44 2.96
CA LEU A 302 6.92 -22.79 3.07
C LEU A 302 7.76 -21.54 2.95
N GLN A 303 8.77 -21.37 3.82
CA GLN A 303 9.66 -20.21 3.77
C GLN A 303 11.09 -20.61 4.15
N TYR A 304 12.04 -20.13 3.38
CA TYR A 304 13.45 -20.06 3.69
C TYR A 304 13.83 -18.61 3.96
N ASP A 305 14.46 -18.33 5.11
CA ASP A 305 14.86 -17.01 5.57
C ASP A 305 16.31 -17.07 6.07
N GLU A 306 17.23 -16.49 5.30
CA GLU A 306 18.67 -16.49 5.65
C GLU A 306 18.96 -15.81 6.99
N SER A 307 18.09 -14.90 7.46
CA SER A 307 18.26 -14.16 8.70
C SER A 307 17.64 -14.84 9.92
N ALA A 308 16.96 -15.98 9.74
CA ALA A 308 16.30 -16.65 10.85
C ALA A 308 17.34 -17.20 11.84
N ASN A 309 17.09 -16.94 13.13
CA ASN A 309 17.90 -17.40 14.27
C ASN A 309 19.37 -16.90 14.30
N ILE A 310 19.74 -15.88 13.53
CA ILE A 310 21.10 -15.31 13.54
C ILE A 310 21.50 -14.86 14.96
N VAL A 311 20.56 -14.34 15.75
CA VAL A 311 20.82 -13.86 17.12
C VAL A 311 21.40 -14.95 18.01
N ASP A 312 20.97 -16.20 17.82
CA ASP A 312 21.47 -17.35 18.58
C ASP A 312 22.85 -17.84 18.09
N HIS A 313 23.40 -17.26 17.03
CA HIS A 313 24.68 -17.60 16.40
C HIS A 313 25.69 -16.45 16.38
N ILE A 314 25.51 -15.43 17.24
CA ILE A 314 26.47 -14.35 17.41
C ILE A 314 27.76 -14.94 18.00
N ALA A 315 28.90 -14.60 17.37
CA ALA A 315 30.22 -15.12 17.73
C ALA A 315 30.99 -14.21 18.69
N ASN A 316 30.50 -12.99 18.93
CA ASN A 316 31.10 -12.05 19.86
C ASN A 316 30.73 -12.43 21.29
N ASP A 317 31.66 -12.31 22.24
CA ASP A 317 31.42 -12.51 23.68
C ASP A 317 30.45 -11.45 24.24
N PHE A 318 30.41 -10.26 23.63
CA PHE A 318 29.47 -9.18 23.92
C PHE A 318 29.01 -8.53 22.61
N ILE A 319 27.85 -7.92 22.59
CA ILE A 319 27.33 -7.27 21.40
C ILE A 319 28.08 -5.94 21.20
N PRO A 320 28.75 -5.74 20.05
CA PRO A 320 29.51 -4.52 19.77
C PRO A 320 28.54 -3.33 19.53
N SER A 321 29.04 -2.11 19.72
CA SER A 321 28.29 -0.88 19.41
C SER A 321 28.15 -0.64 17.91
N GLU A 322 29.10 -1.12 17.11
CA GLU A 322 29.13 -0.92 15.67
C GLU A 322 28.68 -2.19 14.91
N SER A 323 27.85 -1.96 13.89
CA SER A 323 27.31 -3.05 13.06
C SER A 323 28.41 -3.87 12.35
N GLU A 324 29.49 -3.23 11.94
CA GLU A 324 30.57 -3.86 11.20
C GLU A 324 31.42 -4.83 12.05
N ASP A 325 31.45 -4.61 13.35
CA ASP A 325 32.16 -5.44 14.31
C ASP A 325 31.37 -6.69 14.74
N LEU A 326 30.10 -6.77 14.39
CA LEU A 326 29.27 -7.91 14.72
C LEU A 326 29.64 -9.13 13.85
N LYS A 327 30.07 -10.19 14.52
CA LYS A 327 30.36 -11.49 13.90
C LYS A 327 29.31 -12.51 14.27
N PHE A 328 28.91 -13.33 13.31
CA PHE A 328 27.99 -14.44 13.53
C PHE A 328 28.28 -15.61 12.61
N TYR A 329 27.93 -16.80 13.05
CA TYR A 329 27.95 -18.01 12.22
C TYR A 329 26.61 -18.12 11.48
N ARG A 330 26.66 -18.61 10.23
CA ARG A 330 25.46 -18.85 9.45
C ARG A 330 24.65 -19.99 10.10
N PRO A 331 23.37 -19.77 10.47
CA PRO A 331 22.50 -20.84 10.99
C PRO A 331 22.35 -21.98 9.98
N SER A 332 22.08 -23.18 10.45
CA SER A 332 21.85 -24.34 9.59
C SER A 332 20.58 -24.17 8.75
N PHE A 333 20.51 -24.84 7.59
CA PHE A 333 19.30 -24.83 6.75
C PHE A 333 18.01 -25.16 7.55
N ARG A 334 18.09 -26.09 8.49
CA ARG A 334 16.93 -26.47 9.34
C ARG A 334 16.47 -25.35 10.26
N GLU A 335 17.32 -24.41 10.59
CA GLU A 335 17.00 -23.22 11.40
C GLU A 335 16.48 -22.06 10.55
N GLN A 336 16.82 -22.06 9.27
CA GLN A 336 16.42 -21.07 8.29
C GLN A 336 15.13 -21.45 7.54
N PHE A 337 14.76 -22.72 7.53
CA PHE A 337 13.57 -23.23 6.85
C PHE A 337 12.41 -23.43 7.82
N SER A 338 11.22 -23.05 7.40
CA SER A 338 9.97 -23.26 8.12
C SER A 338 8.85 -23.73 7.19
N ALA A 339 7.95 -24.56 7.74
CA ALA A 339 6.70 -24.90 7.10
C ALA A 339 5.56 -24.67 8.09
N GLY A 340 4.51 -24.00 7.62
CA GLY A 340 3.36 -23.60 8.40
C GLY A 340 2.04 -23.87 7.72
N LEU A 341 0.98 -23.85 8.50
CA LEU A 341 -0.40 -23.85 8.03
C LEU A 341 -1.07 -22.56 8.45
N SER A 342 -1.83 -21.96 7.53
CA SER A 342 -2.61 -20.75 7.82
C SER A 342 -4.04 -20.86 7.32
N LEU A 343 -4.95 -20.20 8.04
CA LEU A 343 -6.28 -19.87 7.55
C LEU A 343 -6.18 -18.63 6.67
N ARG A 344 -6.94 -18.62 5.60
CA ARG A 344 -6.99 -17.54 4.62
C ARG A 344 -8.40 -17.03 4.43
N ALA A 345 -8.56 -15.71 4.39
CA ALA A 345 -9.78 -15.04 3.97
C ALA A 345 -9.43 -14.01 2.90
N GLU A 346 -10.24 -13.92 1.86
CA GLU A 346 -9.95 -13.05 0.73
C GLU A 346 -11.20 -12.34 0.22
N VAL A 347 -11.12 -11.00 0.15
CA VAL A 347 -12.11 -10.16 -0.50
C VAL A 347 -11.72 -9.99 -1.95
N VAL A 348 -12.62 -10.41 -2.85
CA VAL A 348 -12.38 -10.47 -4.29
C VAL A 348 -13.02 -9.26 -4.98
N MET A 349 -12.27 -8.64 -5.85
CA MET A 349 -12.64 -7.49 -6.67
C MET A 349 -12.22 -7.73 -8.13
N PRO A 350 -12.66 -6.95 -9.11
CA PRO A 350 -12.47 -7.29 -10.53
C PRO A 350 -11.04 -7.58 -10.99
N ILE A 351 -10.06 -6.82 -10.49
CA ILE A 351 -8.63 -6.96 -10.86
C ILE A 351 -7.78 -7.26 -9.63
N PHE A 352 -8.28 -6.87 -8.47
CA PHE A 352 -7.57 -6.97 -7.22
C PHE A 352 -8.28 -7.89 -6.24
N SER A 353 -7.53 -8.52 -5.37
CA SER A 353 -8.10 -9.13 -4.17
C SER A 353 -7.18 -8.90 -2.97
N ILE A 354 -7.80 -8.71 -1.80
CA ILE A 354 -7.09 -8.56 -0.54
C ILE A 354 -7.22 -9.87 0.21
N ASN A 355 -6.08 -10.52 0.45
CA ASN A 355 -6.00 -11.77 1.21
C ASN A 355 -5.38 -11.50 2.58
N ILE A 356 -6.00 -12.04 3.60
CA ILE A 356 -5.51 -12.01 4.98
C ILE A 356 -5.30 -13.42 5.43
N GLY A 357 -4.19 -13.69 6.11
CA GLY A 357 -3.86 -14.99 6.67
C GLY A 357 -3.42 -14.92 8.12
N ILE A 358 -3.76 -15.95 8.87
CA ILE A 358 -3.22 -16.21 10.20
C ILE A 358 -2.79 -17.67 10.28
N GLY A 359 -1.55 -17.91 10.68
CA GLY A 359 -0.97 -19.24 10.69
C GLY A 359 0.06 -19.47 11.79
N LYS A 360 0.51 -20.71 11.86
CA LYS A 360 1.58 -21.15 12.74
C LYS A 360 2.48 -22.15 12.01
N ASN A 361 3.79 -22.02 12.21
CA ASN A 361 4.74 -23.01 11.74
C ASN A 361 4.65 -24.28 12.59
N PHE A 362 4.53 -25.40 11.93
CA PHE A 362 4.54 -26.73 12.55
C PHE A 362 5.89 -27.46 12.36
N LEU A 363 6.64 -27.05 11.32
CA LEU A 363 8.03 -27.47 11.12
C LEU A 363 8.88 -26.19 11.16
N CYS A 364 9.65 -26.05 12.23
CA CYS A 364 10.55 -24.93 12.44
C CYS A 364 11.56 -25.30 13.53
N LYS A 365 12.72 -24.65 13.51
CA LYS A 365 13.73 -24.77 14.54
C LYS A 365 14.19 -23.36 14.97
N GLY A 366 14.37 -23.17 16.29
CA GLY A 366 14.76 -21.87 16.87
C GLY A 366 13.57 -20.96 17.20
N ARG A 367 13.89 -19.78 17.76
CA ARG A 367 12.90 -18.86 18.34
C ARG A 367 12.23 -17.96 17.33
N ASP A 368 12.94 -17.58 16.27
CA ASP A 368 12.46 -16.61 15.29
C ASP A 368 11.26 -17.12 14.48
N THR A 369 11.25 -18.40 14.17
CA THR A 369 10.22 -19.03 13.33
C THR A 369 9.11 -19.72 14.12
N ASN A 370 9.28 -19.96 15.43
CA ASN A 370 8.27 -20.63 16.29
C ASN A 370 7.26 -19.63 16.85
N SER A 371 6.48 -18.99 15.99
CA SER A 371 5.48 -18.00 16.39
C SER A 371 4.26 -18.06 15.47
N PHE A 372 3.12 -17.52 15.93
CA PHE A 372 2.02 -17.18 15.05
C PHE A 372 2.44 -16.08 14.10
N TYR A 373 2.11 -16.25 12.82
CA TYR A 373 2.33 -15.24 11.78
C TYR A 373 1.02 -14.78 11.18
N GLN A 374 1.04 -13.54 10.69
CA GLN A 374 -0.04 -12.92 9.94
C GLN A 374 0.49 -12.53 8.57
N ILE A 375 -0.36 -12.67 7.57
CA ILE A 375 -0.05 -12.36 6.18
C ILE A 375 -1.12 -11.41 5.66
N PHE A 376 -0.68 -10.32 5.06
CA PHE A 376 -1.52 -9.36 4.35
C PHE A 376 -1.05 -9.27 2.91
N VAL A 377 -1.94 -9.50 1.96
CA VAL A 377 -1.58 -9.57 0.55
C VAL A 377 -2.58 -8.81 -0.30
N LEU A 378 -2.07 -8.03 -1.24
CA LEU A 378 -2.78 -7.60 -2.42
C LEU A 378 -2.38 -8.54 -3.58
N LYS A 379 -3.35 -9.21 -4.16
CA LYS A 379 -3.19 -9.93 -5.42
C LYS A 379 -3.73 -9.05 -6.53
N THR A 380 -2.97 -8.93 -7.62
CA THR A 380 -3.37 -8.16 -8.82
C THR A 380 -3.42 -9.12 -10.01
N ASP A 381 -4.61 -9.40 -10.50
CA ASP A 381 -4.82 -10.36 -11.58
C ASP A 381 -4.29 -9.77 -12.91
N ILE A 382 -3.30 -10.44 -13.53
CA ILE A 382 -2.79 -10.14 -14.88
C ILE A 382 -3.67 -10.86 -15.91
N THR A 383 -4.01 -12.10 -15.63
CA THR A 383 -4.92 -12.93 -16.42
C THR A 383 -5.88 -13.67 -15.49
N LYS A 384 -6.80 -14.49 -16.03
CA LYS A 384 -7.65 -15.36 -15.19
C LYS A 384 -6.84 -16.26 -14.24
N ASN A 385 -5.66 -16.68 -14.68
CA ASN A 385 -4.86 -17.71 -14.03
C ASN A 385 -3.56 -17.19 -13.41
N VAL A 386 -3.09 -15.98 -13.76
CA VAL A 386 -1.82 -15.43 -13.30
C VAL A 386 -2.06 -14.11 -12.60
N PHE A 387 -1.45 -13.95 -11.44
CA PHE A 387 -1.55 -12.72 -10.66
C PHE A 387 -0.21 -12.33 -10.02
N ILE A 388 -0.01 -11.03 -9.80
CA ILE A 388 1.07 -10.50 -8.98
C ILE A 388 0.65 -10.66 -7.52
N HIS A 389 1.59 -11.12 -6.70
CA HIS A 389 1.47 -11.26 -5.26
C HIS A 389 2.34 -10.22 -4.57
N THR A 390 1.72 -9.27 -3.88
CA THR A 390 2.41 -8.25 -3.11
C THR A 390 1.91 -8.30 -1.68
N GLY A 391 2.70 -8.84 -0.79
CA GLY A 391 2.29 -9.10 0.58
C GLY A 391 3.32 -8.72 1.62
N TYR A 392 2.91 -8.87 2.86
CA TYR A 392 3.73 -8.63 4.03
C TYR A 392 3.42 -9.65 5.11
N GLN A 393 4.47 -10.20 5.72
CA GLN A 393 4.36 -11.12 6.85
C GLN A 393 4.76 -10.42 8.14
N LEU A 394 3.95 -10.64 9.18
CA LEU A 394 4.21 -10.20 10.55
C LEU A 394 4.30 -11.41 11.48
N TYR A 395 5.03 -11.27 12.56
CA TYR A 395 4.96 -12.19 13.71
C TYR A 395 4.31 -11.51 14.91
N LYS A 396 3.46 -12.27 15.64
CA LYS A 396 2.82 -11.79 16.88
C LYS A 396 2.06 -10.46 16.73
N PHE A 397 1.49 -10.20 15.55
CA PHE A 397 0.73 -8.99 15.19
C PHE A 397 1.48 -7.65 15.24
N LYS A 398 2.75 -7.64 15.58
CA LYS A 398 3.53 -6.40 15.75
C LYS A 398 4.95 -6.45 15.18
N ASN A 399 5.53 -7.62 15.08
CA ASN A 399 6.93 -7.74 14.66
C ASN A 399 6.99 -7.89 13.14
N PRO A 400 7.45 -6.86 12.43
CA PRO A 400 7.66 -6.93 10.98
C PRO A 400 8.63 -8.06 10.64
N ASN A 401 8.29 -8.89 9.64
CA ASN A 401 9.20 -9.93 9.17
C ASN A 401 9.75 -9.62 7.79
N ASN A 402 8.95 -9.83 6.73
CA ASN A 402 9.43 -9.61 5.36
C ASN A 402 8.32 -9.23 4.40
N LEU A 403 8.71 -8.57 3.32
CA LEU A 403 7.90 -8.44 2.12
C LEU A 403 7.76 -9.81 1.44
N MET A 404 6.65 -10.00 0.73
CA MET A 404 6.33 -11.18 -0.06
C MET A 404 6.00 -10.71 -1.49
N LEU A 405 7.04 -10.48 -2.29
CA LEU A 405 6.88 -10.02 -3.68
C LEU A 405 7.04 -11.20 -4.61
N GLY A 406 6.02 -11.48 -5.43
CA GLY A 406 6.06 -12.67 -6.27
C GLY A 406 4.93 -12.77 -7.27
N LEU A 407 4.79 -13.97 -7.81
CA LEU A 407 3.78 -14.34 -8.78
C LEU A 407 2.99 -15.54 -8.27
N GLY A 408 1.71 -15.58 -8.61
CA GLY A 408 0.85 -16.72 -8.34
C GLY A 408 0.18 -17.24 -9.59
N ILE A 409 -0.04 -18.54 -9.60
CA ILE A 409 -0.84 -19.24 -10.62
C ILE A 409 -2.10 -19.77 -9.94
N ARG A 410 -3.25 -19.49 -10.55
CA ARG A 410 -4.56 -19.95 -10.08
C ARG A 410 -5.07 -21.07 -11.00
N PHE A 411 -5.32 -22.21 -10.41
CA PHE A 411 -5.95 -23.35 -11.06
C PHE A 411 -7.45 -23.37 -10.75
N ASN A 412 -8.25 -23.91 -11.69
CA ASN A 412 -9.70 -23.94 -11.60
C ASN A 412 -10.33 -22.54 -11.43
N ALA A 413 -9.77 -21.50 -12.11
CA ALA A 413 -10.36 -20.16 -12.18
C ALA A 413 -11.58 -20.16 -13.12
N ARG A 414 -12.71 -19.55 -12.69
CA ARG A 414 -13.97 -19.47 -13.45
C ARG A 414 -14.36 -18.05 -13.85
#